data_bbec1e887b5066b5259853f25d6c98a3
#
_entry.id   bbec1e887b5066b5259853f25d6c98a3
#
_cell.length_a   1.000
_cell.length_b   1.000
_cell.length_c   1.000
_cell.angle_alpha   90.00
_cell.angle_beta   90.00
_cell.angle_gamma   90.00
#
_symmetry.space_group_name_H-M   'P 1'
#
loop_
_entity.id
_entity.type
_entity.pdbx_description
1 polymer ?
#
loop_
_entity_poly.entity_id
_entity_poly.type
_entity_poly.pdbx_seq_one_letter_code
_entity_poly.pdbx_strand_id
1 'polypeptide(L)'
;MTDTVTATAGWNPGALGEIVANDAGRPVLFTNARILTMDPLIGTMAGADLLCLGSLLVGVGPGIITAAGDDNAIVVDCTGMTVVPAVVDTVALAGGRSHRSEYVATLTPGNIADFLVVPDALAADVPSAVTALLTAPEQVRALVAGGRPVLWAGAGVSRRVAAPEAAIPAAADPTGGQRVGVWIDRNDFLHQELTADGRYDETRGGRPHAYQGRYWIDGDRIDYLDDLGFWAYGEFHGDELHHAGYVMELG
;
A
#
# COMPACT_ATOMS: atom_id res chain seq x y z
N MET A 1 30.61 19.22 -19.45
CA MET A 1 29.50 20.10 -19.02
C MET A 1 28.89 19.42 -17.81
N THR A 2 29.25 19.87 -16.64
CA THR A 2 28.72 19.37 -15.37
C THR A 2 27.42 20.12 -15.13
N ASP A 3 26.28 19.44 -15.35
CA ASP A 3 24.98 19.98 -14.97
C ASP A 3 24.97 20.10 -13.44
N THR A 4 25.07 21.33 -12.99
CA THR A 4 24.88 21.72 -11.61
C THR A 4 23.38 21.52 -11.32
N VAL A 5 23.01 20.42 -10.66
CA VAL A 5 21.68 20.25 -10.08
C VAL A 5 21.49 21.42 -9.11
N THR A 6 20.71 22.39 -9.53
CA THR A 6 20.30 23.53 -8.69
C THR A 6 19.54 22.92 -7.51
N ALA A 7 20.12 23.00 -6.31
CA ALA A 7 19.43 22.62 -5.09
C ALA A 7 18.12 23.42 -5.04
N THR A 8 17.00 22.74 -5.19
CA THR A 8 15.67 23.34 -5.07
C THR A 8 15.56 23.82 -3.62
N ALA A 9 15.49 25.13 -3.42
CA ALA A 9 15.34 25.71 -2.09
C ALA A 9 14.06 25.12 -1.46
N GLY A 10 14.20 24.47 -0.32
CA GLY A 10 13.09 23.98 0.46
C GLY A 10 13.11 22.49 0.83
N TRP A 11 13.47 21.58 -0.09
CA TRP A 11 13.51 20.15 0.24
C TRP A 11 14.68 19.77 1.14
N ASN A 12 14.40 19.17 2.31
CA ASN A 12 15.43 18.72 3.26
C ASN A 12 15.62 17.18 3.20
N PRO A 13 16.55 16.65 2.41
CA PRO A 13 16.78 15.20 2.36
C PRO A 13 17.39 14.64 3.66
N GLY A 14 17.97 15.48 4.52
CA GLY A 14 18.62 15.07 5.77
C GLY A 14 17.67 14.47 6.81
N ALA A 15 16.39 14.75 6.74
CA ALA A 15 15.39 14.22 7.65
C ALA A 15 15.23 12.68 7.56
N LEU A 16 15.66 12.04 6.47
CA LEU A 16 15.53 10.59 6.29
C LEU A 16 16.15 9.81 7.44
N GLY A 17 17.32 10.20 7.88
CA GLY A 17 18.04 9.52 8.97
C GLY A 17 17.23 9.48 10.27
N GLU A 18 16.61 10.61 10.63
CA GLU A 18 15.74 10.71 11.79
C GLU A 18 14.44 9.91 11.63
N ILE A 19 13.84 9.95 10.43
CA ILE A 19 12.60 9.19 10.16
C ILE A 19 12.85 7.68 10.23
N VAL A 20 13.97 7.21 9.67
CA VAL A 20 14.31 5.78 9.68
C VAL A 20 14.69 5.30 11.10
N ALA A 21 15.32 6.14 11.90
CA ALA A 21 15.71 5.86 13.28
C ALA A 21 14.63 6.22 14.31
N ASN A 22 13.40 6.49 13.86
CA ASN A 22 12.30 6.97 14.72
C ASN A 22 11.64 5.85 15.53
N ASP A 23 12.41 5.18 16.39
CA ASP A 23 11.89 4.14 17.28
C ASP A 23 10.97 4.72 18.39
N ALA A 24 11.10 6.01 18.67
CA ALA A 24 10.29 6.71 19.67
C ALA A 24 8.87 7.03 19.16
N GLY A 25 8.56 6.78 17.90
CA GLY A 25 7.24 7.04 17.33
C GLY A 25 6.90 8.53 17.22
N ARG A 26 7.90 9.42 17.09
CA ARG A 26 7.69 10.86 16.92
C ARG A 26 6.83 11.13 15.67
N PRO A 27 5.94 12.12 15.71
CA PRO A 27 5.23 12.55 14.50
C PRO A 27 6.21 13.00 13.40
N VAL A 28 5.82 12.85 12.14
CA VAL A 28 6.55 13.37 10.98
C VAL A 28 5.69 14.41 10.29
N LEU A 29 6.20 15.64 10.19
CA LEU A 29 5.51 16.78 9.60
C LEU A 29 6.16 17.12 8.25
N PHE A 30 5.39 17.05 7.17
CA PHE A 30 5.72 17.59 5.86
C PHE A 30 5.08 18.98 5.76
N THR A 31 5.92 20.04 5.80
CA THR A 31 5.44 21.43 5.94
C THR A 31 5.64 22.24 4.65
N ASN A 32 4.88 23.35 4.51
CA ASN A 32 4.96 24.30 3.39
C ASN A 32 4.66 23.71 2.01
N ALA A 33 3.94 22.60 1.93
CA ALA A 33 3.62 21.94 0.68
C ALA A 33 2.38 22.54 -0.01
N ARG A 34 2.30 22.40 -1.31
CA ARG A 34 1.02 22.35 -2.00
C ARG A 34 0.45 20.94 -1.84
N ILE A 35 -0.78 20.80 -1.34
CA ILE A 35 -1.38 19.48 -1.05
C ILE A 35 -2.63 19.30 -1.91
N LEU A 36 -2.64 18.26 -2.75
CA LEU A 36 -3.80 17.82 -3.50
C LEU A 36 -4.45 16.66 -2.75
N THR A 37 -5.39 16.94 -1.86
CA THR A 37 -5.91 15.91 -0.95
C THR A 37 -6.77 14.86 -1.63
N MET A 38 -7.36 15.17 -2.76
CA MET A 38 -8.43 14.40 -3.42
C MET A 38 -9.69 14.19 -2.55
N ASP A 39 -9.75 14.79 -1.38
CA ASP A 39 -10.95 14.84 -0.55
C ASP A 39 -11.81 16.03 -1.01
N PRO A 40 -13.06 15.83 -1.41
CA PRO A 40 -13.91 16.88 -1.96
C PRO A 40 -14.29 17.96 -0.94
N LEU A 41 -14.18 17.68 0.36
CA LEU A 41 -14.44 18.67 1.42
C LEU A 41 -13.20 19.48 1.78
N ILE A 42 -12.03 18.84 1.78
CA ILE A 42 -10.75 19.46 2.13
C ILE A 42 -10.18 20.22 0.92
N GLY A 43 -10.22 19.60 -0.26
CA GLY A 43 -9.78 20.21 -1.50
C GLY A 43 -8.26 20.31 -1.64
N THR A 44 -7.82 21.31 -2.39
CA THR A 44 -6.41 21.64 -2.61
C THR A 44 -5.98 22.77 -1.71
N MET A 45 -4.80 22.63 -1.10
CA MET A 45 -4.22 23.65 -0.20
C MET A 45 -2.84 24.07 -0.72
N ALA A 46 -2.49 25.34 -0.52
CA ALA A 46 -1.16 25.87 -0.80
C ALA A 46 -0.49 26.28 0.51
N GLY A 47 0.81 26.01 0.63
CA GLY A 47 1.57 26.33 1.84
C GLY A 47 1.00 25.64 3.08
N ALA A 48 0.59 24.39 2.93
CA ALA A 48 -0.03 23.60 3.99
C ALA A 48 0.91 22.52 4.52
N ASP A 49 0.51 21.95 5.63
CA ASP A 49 1.24 20.93 6.38
C ASP A 49 0.48 19.60 6.33
N LEU A 50 1.22 18.49 6.27
CA LEU A 50 0.70 17.13 6.39
C LEU A 50 1.41 16.44 7.56
N LEU A 51 0.66 16.07 8.59
CA LEU A 51 1.16 15.42 9.79
C LEU A 51 0.85 13.93 9.77
N CYS A 52 1.91 13.13 9.96
CA CYS A 52 1.82 11.68 10.05
C CYS A 52 2.20 11.21 11.46
N LEU A 53 1.48 10.22 11.99
CA LEU A 53 1.83 9.50 13.21
C LEU A 53 1.72 8.00 12.96
N GLY A 54 2.84 7.30 13.05
CA GLY A 54 2.89 5.89 12.67
C GLY A 54 2.52 5.70 11.20
N SER A 55 1.49 4.92 10.94
CA SER A 55 0.99 4.64 9.58
C SER A 55 -0.15 5.56 9.13
N LEU A 56 -0.59 6.50 9.95
CA LEU A 56 -1.79 7.29 9.69
C LEU A 56 -1.47 8.75 9.41
N LEU A 57 -2.31 9.38 8.58
CA LEU A 57 -2.44 10.82 8.48
C LEU A 57 -3.25 11.31 9.69
N VAL A 58 -2.70 12.22 10.49
CA VAL A 58 -3.39 12.76 11.67
C VAL A 58 -3.76 14.22 11.53
N GLY A 59 -3.20 14.93 10.54
CA GLY A 59 -3.55 16.30 10.26
C GLY A 59 -3.19 16.72 8.84
N VAL A 60 -4.01 17.61 8.25
CA VAL A 60 -3.72 18.28 6.98
C VAL A 60 -4.28 19.71 7.05
N GLY A 61 -3.45 20.69 6.75
CA GLY A 61 -3.86 22.10 6.75
C GLY A 61 -2.72 23.04 7.10
N PRO A 62 -2.97 24.36 7.09
CA PRO A 62 -1.95 25.34 7.43
C PRO A 62 -1.73 25.43 8.96
N GLY A 63 -0.48 25.70 9.36
CA GLY A 63 -0.14 26.06 10.74
C GLY A 63 -0.03 24.89 11.72
N ILE A 64 0.00 23.66 11.26
CA ILE A 64 0.17 22.45 12.12
C ILE A 64 1.56 22.45 12.77
N ILE A 65 2.54 23.15 12.16
CA ILE A 65 3.92 23.21 12.65
C ILE A 65 4.04 23.63 14.12
N THR A 66 3.14 24.47 14.62
CA THR A 66 3.16 24.91 16.01
C THR A 66 2.84 23.74 16.96
N ALA A 67 1.76 23.00 16.70
CA ALA A 67 1.38 21.84 17.50
C ALA A 67 2.40 20.69 17.35
N ALA A 68 2.89 20.47 16.13
CA ALA A 68 3.90 19.46 15.86
C ALA A 68 5.24 19.76 16.57
N GLY A 69 5.57 21.03 16.79
CA GLY A 69 6.73 21.45 17.57
C GLY A 69 6.63 21.04 19.03
N ASP A 70 5.46 21.16 19.64
CA ASP A 70 5.20 20.73 21.01
C ASP A 70 5.35 19.19 21.16
N ASP A 71 5.02 18.43 20.11
CA ASP A 71 5.13 16.97 20.07
C ASP A 71 6.51 16.50 19.60
N ASN A 72 7.50 17.39 19.46
CA ASN A 72 8.84 17.09 18.98
C ASN A 72 8.84 16.35 17.63
N ALA A 73 8.01 16.78 16.70
CA ALA A 73 7.89 16.16 15.38
C ALA A 73 9.19 16.27 14.56
N ILE A 74 9.43 15.30 13.69
CA ILE A 74 10.46 15.37 12.67
C ILE A 74 9.92 16.21 11.51
N VAL A 75 10.57 17.33 11.20
CA VAL A 75 10.09 18.29 10.20
C VAL A 75 10.79 18.08 8.85
N VAL A 76 9.99 17.96 7.80
CA VAL A 76 10.42 17.90 6.40
C VAL A 76 9.89 19.14 5.68
N ASP A 77 10.78 20.05 5.29
CA ASP A 77 10.38 21.22 4.51
C ASP A 77 10.07 20.82 3.06
N CYS A 78 8.86 21.09 2.62
CA CYS A 78 8.35 20.80 1.28
C CYS A 78 8.07 22.06 0.46
N THR A 79 8.77 23.17 0.74
CA THR A 79 8.66 24.40 -0.06
C THR A 79 8.98 24.10 -1.53
N GLY A 80 8.05 24.48 -2.44
CA GLY A 80 8.15 24.21 -3.88
C GLY A 80 7.82 22.77 -4.27
N MET A 81 7.20 22.01 -3.34
CA MET A 81 6.77 20.63 -3.55
C MET A 81 5.26 20.50 -3.48
N THR A 82 4.76 19.56 -4.25
CA THR A 82 3.37 19.11 -4.19
C THR A 82 3.28 17.73 -3.57
N VAL A 83 2.37 17.56 -2.64
CA VAL A 83 2.03 16.28 -2.01
C VAL A 83 0.70 15.78 -2.60
N VAL A 84 0.71 14.53 -3.07
CA VAL A 84 -0.46 13.87 -3.67
C VAL A 84 -0.61 12.46 -3.10
N PRO A 85 -1.82 11.86 -3.08
CA PRO A 85 -1.98 10.45 -2.73
C PRO A 85 -1.14 9.54 -3.62
N ALA A 86 -0.47 8.54 -3.04
CA ALA A 86 0.31 7.53 -3.77
C ALA A 86 -0.57 6.40 -4.32
N VAL A 87 -1.67 6.11 -3.65
CA VAL A 87 -2.68 5.18 -4.15
C VAL A 87 -3.66 5.96 -5.02
N VAL A 88 -3.82 5.54 -6.27
CA VAL A 88 -4.65 6.24 -7.25
C VAL A 88 -5.95 5.48 -7.45
N ASP A 89 -7.07 6.08 -7.05
CA ASP A 89 -8.39 5.60 -7.42
C ASP A 89 -8.73 6.11 -8.83
N THR A 90 -8.57 5.24 -9.82
CA THR A 90 -8.82 5.59 -11.23
C THR A 90 -10.29 5.91 -11.52
N VAL A 91 -11.22 5.37 -10.71
CA VAL A 91 -12.66 5.68 -10.84
C VAL A 91 -12.95 7.08 -10.33
N ALA A 92 -12.32 7.48 -9.21
CA ALA A 92 -12.43 8.84 -8.70
C ALA A 92 -11.78 9.85 -9.67
N LEU A 93 -10.62 9.53 -10.23
CA LEU A 93 -9.97 10.35 -11.27
C LEU A 93 -10.84 10.55 -12.52
N ALA A 94 -11.60 9.52 -12.91
CA ALA A 94 -12.55 9.61 -14.01
C ALA A 94 -13.85 10.32 -13.64
N GLY A 95 -13.97 10.88 -12.43
CA GLY A 95 -15.19 11.54 -11.96
C GLY A 95 -16.33 10.60 -11.58
N GLY A 96 -16.06 9.30 -11.46
CA GLY A 96 -17.07 8.29 -11.13
C GLY A 96 -17.46 8.21 -9.65
N ARG A 97 -16.73 8.93 -8.75
CA ARG A 97 -17.02 9.00 -7.31
C ARG A 97 -16.91 10.42 -6.82
N SER A 98 -17.85 10.84 -6.01
CA SER A 98 -17.90 12.19 -5.46
C SER A 98 -18.07 12.22 -3.94
N HIS A 99 -17.97 11.09 -3.24
CA HIS A 99 -18.18 11.02 -1.80
C HIS A 99 -16.93 10.50 -1.08
N ARG A 100 -16.79 10.92 0.16
CA ARG A 100 -15.78 10.46 1.09
C ARG A 100 -15.89 8.95 1.30
N SER A 101 -14.77 8.25 1.25
CA SER A 101 -14.69 6.83 1.56
C SER A 101 -13.33 6.55 2.19
N GLU A 102 -13.31 5.77 3.24
CA GLU A 102 -12.07 5.30 3.90
C GLU A 102 -11.17 4.46 2.97
N TYR A 103 -11.76 3.89 1.91
CA TYR A 103 -11.03 3.11 0.90
C TYR A 103 -10.56 3.94 -0.28
N VAL A 104 -10.83 5.23 -0.30
CA VAL A 104 -10.39 6.12 -1.38
C VAL A 104 -9.02 6.68 -1.03
N ALA A 105 -8.14 6.67 -2.00
CA ALA A 105 -6.84 7.29 -1.96
C ALA A 105 -6.95 8.82 -1.80
N THR A 106 -7.13 9.28 -0.57
CA THR A 106 -7.21 10.68 -0.22
C THR A 106 -6.26 11.00 0.93
N LEU A 107 -5.78 12.24 1.00
CA LEU A 107 -4.99 12.73 2.13
C LEU A 107 -5.91 13.30 3.21
N THR A 108 -6.81 12.48 3.69
CA THR A 108 -7.76 12.80 4.75
C THR A 108 -7.21 12.29 6.09
N PRO A 109 -7.26 13.09 7.17
CA PRO A 109 -6.92 12.58 8.51
C PRO A 109 -7.69 11.32 8.86
N GLY A 110 -6.98 10.32 9.41
CA GLY A 110 -7.50 8.98 9.68
C GLY A 110 -7.21 7.95 8.59
N ASN A 111 -6.82 8.38 7.38
CA ASN A 111 -6.39 7.46 6.32
C ASN A 111 -4.94 7.04 6.49
N ILE A 112 -4.57 5.96 5.81
CA ILE A 112 -3.18 5.50 5.76
C ILE A 112 -2.32 6.58 5.08
N ALA A 113 -1.13 6.79 5.61
CA ALA A 113 -0.16 7.76 5.08
C ALA A 113 0.57 7.19 3.86
N ASP A 114 -0.14 7.19 2.73
CA ASP A 114 0.35 6.76 1.42
C ASP A 114 0.37 7.95 0.47
N PHE A 115 1.55 8.53 0.21
CA PHE A 115 1.65 9.73 -0.60
C PHE A 115 2.98 9.88 -1.33
N LEU A 116 2.94 10.72 -2.37
CA LEU A 116 4.10 11.18 -3.12
C LEU A 116 4.41 12.63 -2.78
N VAL A 117 5.70 12.97 -2.75
CA VAL A 117 6.21 14.33 -2.73
C VAL A 117 7.00 14.55 -4.02
N VAL A 118 6.54 15.47 -4.83
CA VAL A 118 7.15 15.78 -6.14
C VAL A 118 7.34 17.28 -6.29
N PRO A 119 8.32 17.75 -7.08
CA PRO A 119 8.43 19.17 -7.42
C PRO A 119 7.14 19.70 -8.05
N ASP A 120 6.75 20.92 -7.72
CA ASP A 120 5.52 21.56 -8.26
C ASP A 120 5.44 21.53 -9.78
N ALA A 121 6.59 21.62 -10.46
CA ALA A 121 6.67 21.56 -11.91
C ALA A 121 6.23 20.20 -12.52
N LEU A 122 6.23 19.14 -11.71
CA LEU A 122 5.86 17.78 -12.14
C LEU A 122 4.45 17.39 -11.70
N ALA A 123 3.77 18.24 -10.94
CA ALA A 123 2.49 17.94 -10.33
C ALA A 123 1.43 19.00 -10.67
N ALA A 124 1.17 19.22 -11.94
CA ALA A 124 0.03 20.05 -12.33
C ALA A 124 -1.29 19.51 -11.72
N ASP A 125 -1.38 18.17 -11.70
CA ASP A 125 -2.46 17.38 -11.10
C ASP A 125 -1.93 16.04 -10.57
N VAL A 126 -2.80 15.22 -9.97
CA VAL A 126 -2.42 13.89 -9.46
C VAL A 126 -1.95 12.94 -10.57
N PRO A 127 -2.60 12.83 -11.74
CA PRO A 127 -2.09 12.03 -12.85
C PRO A 127 -0.68 12.40 -13.29
N SER A 128 -0.36 13.69 -13.34
CA SER A 128 1.00 14.17 -13.70
C SER A 128 2.03 13.72 -12.68
N ALA A 129 1.74 13.84 -11.37
CA ALA A 129 2.62 13.38 -10.30
C ALA A 129 2.87 11.87 -10.33
N VAL A 130 1.82 11.07 -10.57
CA VAL A 130 1.93 9.61 -10.72
C VAL A 130 2.72 9.25 -11.97
N THR A 131 2.52 9.97 -13.07
CA THR A 131 3.31 9.79 -14.29
C THR A 131 4.79 10.04 -14.03
N ALA A 132 5.13 11.09 -13.27
CA ALA A 132 6.53 11.35 -12.89
C ALA A 132 7.14 10.18 -12.10
N LEU A 133 6.40 9.55 -11.18
CA LEU A 133 6.87 8.36 -10.47
C LEU A 133 7.20 7.20 -11.44
N LEU A 134 6.38 7.00 -12.48
CA LEU A 134 6.53 5.88 -13.41
C LEU A 134 7.60 6.12 -14.47
N THR A 135 7.81 7.36 -14.88
CA THR A 135 8.68 7.72 -16.02
C THR A 135 10.00 8.36 -15.64
N ALA A 136 10.07 8.99 -14.47
CA ALA A 136 11.24 9.73 -13.98
C ALA A 136 11.33 9.66 -12.43
N PRO A 137 11.41 8.44 -11.85
CA PRO A 137 11.37 8.25 -10.39
C PRO A 137 12.51 8.98 -9.66
N GLU A 138 13.63 9.24 -10.34
CA GLU A 138 14.76 10.02 -9.80
C GLU A 138 14.40 11.48 -9.52
N GLN A 139 13.31 11.99 -10.10
CA GLN A 139 12.80 13.34 -9.85
C GLN A 139 11.81 13.40 -8.69
N VAL A 140 11.28 12.26 -8.26
CA VAL A 140 10.39 12.17 -7.10
C VAL A 140 11.18 12.40 -5.82
N ARG A 141 10.69 13.25 -4.94
CA ARG A 141 11.38 13.58 -3.69
C ARG A 141 11.11 12.57 -2.60
N ALA A 142 9.88 12.11 -2.47
CA ALA A 142 9.55 10.99 -1.59
C ALA A 142 8.37 10.16 -2.13
N LEU A 143 8.42 8.88 -1.85
CA LEU A 143 7.26 7.98 -1.81
C LEU A 143 7.18 7.47 -0.38
N VAL A 144 6.08 7.77 0.27
CA VAL A 144 5.75 7.27 1.62
C VAL A 144 4.62 6.26 1.49
N ALA A 145 4.79 5.10 2.10
CA ALA A 145 3.78 4.04 2.14
C ALA A 145 3.62 3.55 3.58
N GLY A 146 2.39 3.56 4.10
CA GLY A 146 2.11 3.24 5.49
C GLY A 146 2.88 4.11 6.48
N GLY A 147 3.07 5.39 6.17
CA GLY A 147 3.83 6.34 6.97
C GLY A 147 5.35 6.17 6.93
N ARG A 148 5.87 5.32 6.05
CA ARG A 148 7.31 5.03 5.94
C ARG A 148 7.86 5.41 4.58
N PRO A 149 9.02 6.05 4.50
CA PRO A 149 9.66 6.34 3.23
C PRO A 149 10.09 5.04 2.52
N VAL A 150 9.67 4.90 1.26
CA VAL A 150 10.04 3.81 0.33
C VAL A 150 11.02 4.33 -0.72
N LEU A 151 10.83 5.58 -1.15
CA LEU A 151 11.75 6.31 -2.01
C LEU A 151 12.03 7.66 -1.36
N TRP A 152 13.29 8.12 -1.43
CA TRP A 152 13.70 9.40 -0.88
C TRP A 152 14.81 10.03 -1.73
N ALA A 153 14.63 11.29 -2.09
CA ALA A 153 15.55 12.02 -2.97
C ALA A 153 15.90 11.25 -4.25
N GLY A 154 14.90 10.61 -4.88
CA GLY A 154 15.09 9.88 -6.13
C GLY A 154 15.71 8.48 -5.98
N ALA A 155 16.03 8.06 -4.77
CA ALA A 155 16.63 6.74 -4.51
C ALA A 155 15.72 5.88 -3.64
N GLY A 156 15.70 4.58 -3.89
CA GLY A 156 15.02 3.62 -3.02
C GLY A 156 15.62 3.65 -1.62
N VAL A 157 14.78 3.74 -0.61
CA VAL A 157 15.22 3.58 0.78
C VAL A 157 15.42 2.10 1.03
N SER A 158 16.70 1.70 1.07
CA SER A 158 17.05 0.35 1.47
C SER A 158 16.57 0.13 2.89
N ARG A 159 15.43 -0.52 3.01
CA ARG A 159 15.06 -1.14 4.26
C ARG A 159 16.17 -2.16 4.56
N ARG A 160 16.94 -1.99 5.64
CA ARG A 160 17.49 -3.10 6.38
C ARG A 160 16.36 -3.78 7.19
N VAL A 161 15.29 -4.09 6.57
CA VAL A 161 14.71 -5.39 6.75
C VAL A 161 15.69 -6.24 5.94
N ALA A 162 16.44 -7.16 6.54
CA ALA A 162 16.65 -8.42 5.88
C ALA A 162 15.30 -8.68 5.24
N ALA A 163 15.18 -8.44 3.92
CA ALA A 163 14.06 -9.02 3.22
C ALA A 163 14.06 -10.41 3.81
N PRO A 164 13.00 -10.89 4.45
CA PRO A 164 12.92 -12.31 4.55
C PRO A 164 13.18 -12.64 3.09
N GLU A 165 14.33 -13.24 2.81
CA GLU A 165 14.48 -14.01 1.59
C GLU A 165 13.11 -14.59 1.48
N ALA A 166 12.36 -14.24 0.42
CA ALA A 166 10.96 -14.54 0.42
C ALA A 166 10.85 -16.05 0.45
N ALA A 167 11.17 -16.58 1.60
CA ALA A 167 10.83 -17.92 2.00
C ALA A 167 9.32 -17.82 1.92
N ILE A 168 8.82 -18.27 0.79
CA ILE A 168 7.42 -18.65 0.67
C ILE A 168 7.18 -19.38 1.97
N PRO A 169 6.39 -18.82 2.92
CA PRO A 169 6.27 -19.40 4.24
C PRO A 169 5.99 -20.89 4.04
N ALA A 170 6.61 -21.74 4.84
CA ALA A 170 6.17 -23.14 4.86
C ALA A 170 4.67 -23.06 5.12
N ALA A 171 3.88 -23.60 4.18
CA ALA A 171 2.44 -23.48 4.25
C ALA A 171 1.99 -23.95 5.63
N ALA A 172 1.37 -23.06 6.37
CA ALA A 172 0.83 -23.36 7.67
C ALA A 172 -0.67 -23.15 7.59
N ASP A 173 -1.41 -24.18 7.88
CA ASP A 173 -2.80 -24.03 8.27
C ASP A 173 -2.81 -23.66 9.78
N PRO A 174 -3.05 -22.37 10.15
CA PRO A 174 -3.09 -21.97 11.55
C PRO A 174 -4.29 -22.55 12.29
N THR A 175 -5.23 -23.18 11.58
CA THR A 175 -6.42 -23.82 12.16
C THR A 175 -6.16 -25.25 12.65
N GLY A 176 -4.90 -25.73 12.57
CA GLY A 176 -4.52 -27.07 13.05
C GLY A 176 -5.07 -28.21 12.22
N GLY A 177 -5.31 -27.99 10.93
CA GLY A 177 -5.78 -29.01 9.99
C GLY A 177 -7.30 -29.07 9.85
N GLN A 178 -8.06 -28.16 10.45
CA GLN A 178 -9.54 -28.11 10.32
C GLN A 178 -10.02 -27.81 8.90
N ARG A 179 -9.15 -27.21 8.06
CA ARG A 179 -9.45 -26.83 6.67
C ARG A 179 -8.79 -27.75 5.65
N VAL A 180 -8.04 -28.75 6.14
CA VAL A 180 -7.41 -29.80 5.31
C VAL A 180 -8.46 -30.81 4.91
N GLY A 181 -8.50 -31.18 3.63
CA GLY A 181 -9.45 -32.14 3.08
C GLY A 181 -9.88 -31.77 1.67
N VAL A 182 -10.91 -32.44 1.19
CA VAL A 182 -11.45 -32.19 -0.16
C VAL A 182 -12.67 -31.28 -0.05
N TRP A 183 -12.58 -30.09 -0.61
CA TRP A 183 -13.67 -29.13 -0.73
C TRP A 183 -14.39 -29.34 -2.04
N ILE A 184 -15.70 -29.54 -2.01
CA ILE A 184 -16.51 -29.94 -3.17
C ILE A 184 -17.60 -28.92 -3.41
N ASP A 185 -17.75 -28.44 -4.65
CA ASP A 185 -18.84 -27.56 -5.01
C ASP A 185 -20.17 -28.31 -5.13
N ARG A 186 -21.27 -27.57 -5.01
CA ARG A 186 -22.63 -28.13 -5.00
C ARG A 186 -23.03 -28.92 -6.25
N ASN A 187 -22.30 -28.72 -7.36
CA ASN A 187 -22.56 -29.39 -8.62
C ASN A 187 -21.62 -30.58 -8.86
N ASP A 188 -20.77 -30.91 -7.90
CA ASP A 188 -19.78 -31.98 -8.01
C ASP A 188 -18.82 -31.77 -9.21
N PHE A 189 -18.61 -30.51 -9.60
CA PHE A 189 -17.78 -30.13 -10.74
C PHE A 189 -16.36 -29.78 -10.31
N LEU A 190 -16.22 -29.03 -9.22
CA LEU A 190 -14.93 -28.58 -8.69
C LEU A 190 -14.67 -29.29 -7.36
N HIS A 191 -13.58 -30.05 -7.32
CA HIS A 191 -13.04 -30.61 -6.09
C HIS A 191 -11.67 -30.00 -5.85
N GLN A 192 -11.45 -29.45 -4.68
CA GLN A 192 -10.19 -28.85 -4.30
C GLN A 192 -9.65 -29.53 -3.04
N GLU A 193 -8.63 -30.37 -3.19
CA GLU A 193 -7.94 -30.98 -2.09
C GLU A 193 -6.92 -30.01 -1.50
N LEU A 194 -7.01 -29.77 -0.20
CA LEU A 194 -6.02 -29.04 0.60
C LEU A 194 -5.29 -30.04 1.48
N THR A 195 -3.99 -30.17 1.33
CA THR A 195 -3.18 -31.11 2.09
C THR A 195 -2.45 -30.44 3.24
N ALA A 196 -2.13 -31.19 4.30
CA ALA A 196 -1.52 -30.65 5.52
C ALA A 196 -0.11 -30.05 5.33
N ASP A 197 0.56 -30.42 4.23
CA ASP A 197 1.86 -29.85 3.85
C ASP A 197 1.76 -28.57 3.01
N GLY A 198 0.51 -28.02 2.86
CA GLY A 198 0.25 -26.79 2.17
C GLY A 198 0.25 -26.88 0.65
N ARG A 199 -0.04 -28.05 0.15
CA ARG A 199 -0.30 -28.26 -1.29
C ARG A 199 -1.79 -28.30 -1.55
N TYR A 200 -2.19 -27.83 -2.72
CA TYR A 200 -3.53 -28.05 -3.24
C TYR A 200 -3.51 -28.80 -4.56
N ASP A 201 -4.57 -29.53 -4.80
CA ASP A 201 -4.82 -30.21 -6.06
C ASP A 201 -6.29 -30.04 -6.45
N GLU A 202 -6.54 -29.63 -7.66
CA GLU A 202 -7.86 -29.31 -8.15
C GLU A 202 -8.30 -30.27 -9.24
N THR A 203 -9.49 -30.87 -9.07
CA THR A 203 -10.18 -31.66 -10.08
C THR A 203 -11.35 -30.84 -10.62
N ARG A 204 -11.47 -30.73 -11.93
CA ARG A 204 -12.58 -30.02 -12.60
C ARG A 204 -13.29 -30.93 -13.60
N GLY A 205 -14.62 -31.11 -13.39
CA GLY A 205 -15.44 -31.92 -14.28
C GLY A 205 -14.90 -33.34 -14.48
N GLY A 206 -14.35 -33.93 -13.40
CA GLY A 206 -13.75 -35.26 -13.41
C GLY A 206 -12.33 -35.31 -14.01
N ARG A 207 -11.75 -34.17 -14.40
CA ARG A 207 -10.34 -34.09 -14.83
C ARG A 207 -9.45 -33.82 -13.61
N PRO A 208 -8.67 -34.81 -13.14
CA PRO A 208 -7.76 -34.62 -12.01
C PRO A 208 -6.58 -33.73 -12.41
N HIS A 209 -5.96 -33.11 -11.40
CA HIS A 209 -4.77 -32.29 -11.56
C HIS A 209 -5.01 -31.12 -12.55
N ALA A 210 -6.21 -30.55 -12.54
CA ALA A 210 -6.53 -29.43 -13.40
C ALA A 210 -5.67 -28.22 -13.06
N TYR A 211 -5.47 -27.98 -11.76
CA TYR A 211 -4.53 -27.03 -11.19
C TYR A 211 -3.92 -27.64 -9.92
N GLN A 212 -2.64 -27.33 -9.69
CA GLN A 212 -1.90 -27.81 -8.53
C GLN A 212 -0.92 -26.72 -8.07
N GLY A 213 -0.67 -26.65 -6.78
CA GLY A 213 0.27 -25.67 -6.28
C GLY A 213 0.37 -25.67 -4.76
N ARG A 214 0.69 -24.50 -4.23
CA ARG A 214 0.80 -24.24 -2.79
C ARG A 214 -0.32 -23.34 -2.34
N TYR A 215 -0.70 -23.45 -1.07
CA TYR A 215 -1.63 -22.53 -0.46
C TYR A 215 -1.15 -22.04 0.92
N TRP A 216 -1.67 -20.91 1.35
CA TRP A 216 -1.48 -20.31 2.67
C TRP A 216 -2.82 -19.81 3.18
N ILE A 217 -3.05 -19.97 4.48
CA ILE A 217 -4.26 -19.46 5.14
C ILE A 217 -3.85 -18.40 6.15
N ASP A 218 -4.49 -17.22 6.05
CA ASP A 218 -4.36 -16.12 7.00
C ASP A 218 -5.77 -15.67 7.42
N GLY A 219 -6.16 -16.01 8.65
CA GLY A 219 -7.53 -15.83 9.10
C GLY A 219 -8.51 -16.63 8.25
N ASP A 220 -9.47 -15.93 7.63
CA ASP A 220 -10.44 -16.55 6.72
C ASP A 220 -10.03 -16.47 5.25
N ARG A 221 -8.88 -15.89 4.94
CA ARG A 221 -8.35 -15.83 3.59
C ARG A 221 -7.45 -17.03 3.30
N ILE A 222 -7.58 -17.58 2.09
CA ILE A 222 -6.66 -18.55 1.52
C ILE A 222 -6.06 -17.98 0.22
N ASP A 223 -4.75 -17.97 0.11
CA ASP A 223 -4.01 -17.61 -1.10
C ASP A 223 -3.40 -18.85 -1.72
N TYR A 224 -3.44 -18.93 -3.04
CA TYR A 224 -2.90 -20.02 -3.84
C TYR A 224 -1.80 -19.52 -4.75
N LEU A 225 -0.75 -20.31 -4.88
CA LEU A 225 0.27 -20.15 -5.92
C LEU A 225 0.34 -21.46 -6.72
N ASP A 226 -0.13 -21.40 -7.95
CA ASP A 226 -0.10 -22.52 -8.90
C ASP A 226 1.32 -22.85 -9.34
N ASP A 227 1.59 -24.11 -9.64
CA ASP A 227 2.90 -24.55 -10.12
C ASP A 227 3.26 -23.95 -11.50
N LEU A 228 2.26 -23.41 -12.24
CA LEU A 228 2.47 -22.60 -13.44
C LEU A 228 2.80 -21.14 -13.15
N GLY A 229 2.71 -20.71 -11.87
CA GLY A 229 3.14 -19.40 -11.39
C GLY A 229 2.06 -18.33 -11.30
N PHE A 230 0.78 -18.61 -11.49
CA PHE A 230 -0.27 -17.64 -11.23
C PHE A 230 -0.74 -17.70 -9.77
N TRP A 231 -1.26 -16.56 -9.30
CA TRP A 231 -1.85 -16.42 -7.98
C TRP A 231 -3.38 -16.41 -8.06
N ALA A 232 -4.00 -17.02 -7.08
CA ALA A 232 -5.43 -16.95 -6.87
C ALA A 232 -5.74 -16.83 -5.37
N TYR A 233 -7.00 -16.57 -5.02
CA TYR A 233 -7.43 -16.51 -3.62
C TYR A 233 -8.83 -17.09 -3.44
N GLY A 234 -9.17 -17.39 -2.20
CA GLY A 234 -10.49 -17.73 -1.73
C GLY A 234 -10.71 -17.20 -0.33
N GLU A 235 -11.94 -17.36 0.16
CA GLU A 235 -12.34 -16.96 1.50
C GLU A 235 -13.19 -18.04 2.14
N PHE A 236 -12.96 -18.33 3.42
CA PHE A 236 -13.79 -19.20 4.22
C PHE A 236 -14.92 -18.40 4.87
N HIS A 237 -16.14 -18.82 4.67
CA HIS A 237 -17.32 -18.27 5.30
C HIS A 237 -17.98 -19.34 6.19
N GLY A 238 -17.48 -19.47 7.42
CA GLY A 238 -17.86 -20.60 8.28
C GLY A 238 -17.34 -21.91 7.72
N ASP A 239 -18.27 -22.82 7.36
CA ASP A 239 -17.95 -24.15 6.82
C ASP A 239 -17.90 -24.17 5.27
N GLU A 240 -18.01 -23.01 4.62
CA GLU A 240 -17.94 -22.89 3.16
C GLU A 240 -16.60 -22.28 2.73
N LEU A 241 -16.02 -22.77 1.64
CA LEU A 241 -14.90 -22.16 0.92
C LEU A 241 -15.40 -21.52 -0.37
N HIS A 242 -15.26 -20.21 -0.47
CA HIS A 242 -15.60 -19.42 -1.66
C HIS A 242 -14.35 -19.18 -2.49
N HIS A 243 -14.28 -19.74 -3.69
CA HIS A 243 -13.13 -19.60 -4.58
C HIS A 243 -13.55 -19.55 -6.05
N ALA A 244 -13.05 -18.59 -6.81
CA ALA A 244 -13.27 -18.46 -8.27
C ALA A 244 -14.75 -18.52 -8.70
N GLY A 245 -15.67 -18.06 -7.85
CA GLY A 245 -17.12 -18.09 -8.09
C GLY A 245 -17.82 -19.39 -7.68
N TYR A 246 -17.06 -20.35 -7.17
CA TYR A 246 -17.59 -21.59 -6.58
C TYR A 246 -17.77 -21.44 -5.08
N VAL A 247 -18.80 -22.11 -4.55
CA VAL A 247 -19.03 -22.29 -3.12
C VAL A 247 -18.91 -23.79 -2.84
N MET A 248 -17.95 -24.15 -2.01
CA MET A 248 -17.57 -25.51 -1.73
C MET A 248 -17.73 -25.83 -0.25
N GLU A 249 -18.10 -27.06 0.05
CA GLU A 249 -18.20 -27.59 1.42
C GLU A 249 -17.15 -28.70 1.60
N LEU A 250 -16.68 -28.89 2.82
CA LEU A 250 -15.72 -29.95 3.13
C LEU A 250 -16.43 -31.31 3.04
N GLY A 251 -15.94 -32.22 2.17
CA GLY A 251 -16.49 -33.54 1.91
C GLY A 251 -16.11 -34.62 2.92
#